data_49186d102efb2f29b26c8c143bb5268e
#
_entry.id   49186d102efb2f29b26c8c143bb5268e
#
_cell.length_a   1.000
_cell.length_b   1.000
_cell.length_c   1.000
_cell.angle_alpha   90.00
_cell.angle_beta   90.00
_cell.angle_gamma   90.00
#
_symmetry.space_group_name_H-M   'P 1'
#
loop_
_entity.id
_entity.type
_entity.pdbx_description
1 polymer ?
#
loop_
_entity_poly.entity_id
_entity_poly.type
_entity_poly.pdbx_seq_one_letter_code
_entity_poly.pdbx_strand_id
1 'polypeptide(L)'
;MRLWRDTIKVFMRSKILFFSMVILYFYSIHFTMTYFRYPLEGSIVTAQLQQALKLSFYLFLVVLFLSYEYYLKFRHHGMEEVLAAVKYGKKKKTLWCAFFTMTLWIGILTVTLCICVIIAYSWYGIHDPHGEYRCHIIQNMIVNVFLIMELGNLMGLFLSKIKKRIIAYAIMILVVYLVSPYPERIADAQCVAGNYTRSIYPIIECFNIMPLTNTGFDTIAGYGEPLEVPRISLILFWIACFCLLICLSEKCKKWKITFCSIAAIILFYGYAAPASVVNMNGNPDHTMAHDQYYYEASSETKTKNKKANYHITSYNMDLKIGRLLKAKVTMEVSKSLKQYPMTLYHGYRINRICDQSG
;
A
#
# COMPACT_ATOMS: atom_id res chain seq x y z
N MET A 1 20.49 27.72 -7.44
CA MET A 1 21.54 26.70 -7.65
C MET A 1 22.58 26.63 -6.50
N ARG A 2 23.16 27.73 -6.01
CA ARG A 2 24.19 27.67 -4.93
C ARG A 2 23.68 27.01 -3.64
N LEU A 3 22.51 27.40 -3.14
CA LEU A 3 21.93 26.84 -1.92
C LEU A 3 21.72 25.31 -1.99
N TRP A 4 21.22 24.81 -3.11
CA TRP A 4 21.02 23.37 -3.32
C TRP A 4 22.34 22.60 -3.34
N ARG A 5 23.37 23.15 -4.01
CA ARG A 5 24.71 22.58 -3.96
C ARG A 5 25.27 22.52 -2.54
N ASP A 6 24.96 23.50 -1.72
CA ASP A 6 25.44 23.55 -0.34
C ASP A 6 24.70 22.52 0.53
N THR A 7 23.40 22.31 0.32
CA THR A 7 22.66 21.22 1.01
C THR A 7 23.17 19.84 0.62
N ILE A 8 23.50 19.60 -0.64
CA ILE A 8 24.15 18.35 -1.09
C ILE A 8 25.50 18.16 -0.42
N LYS A 9 26.32 19.20 -0.36
CA LYS A 9 27.64 19.13 0.33
C LYS A 9 27.51 18.79 1.81
N VAL A 10 26.50 19.34 2.50
CA VAL A 10 26.20 19.00 3.89
C VAL A 10 25.85 17.54 4.05
N PHE A 11 24.99 17.03 3.16
CA PHE A 11 24.63 15.63 3.14
C PHE A 11 25.87 14.74 2.95
N MET A 12 26.70 15.02 1.94
CA MET A 12 27.92 14.27 1.62
C MET A 12 28.97 14.32 2.74
N ARG A 13 29.09 15.46 3.46
CA ARG A 13 30.00 15.60 4.59
C ARG A 13 29.55 14.82 5.83
N SER A 14 28.29 14.50 5.96
CA SER A 14 27.80 13.66 7.05
C SER A 14 28.13 12.19 6.75
N LYS A 15 29.32 11.75 7.18
CA LYS A 15 29.84 10.39 6.91
C LYS A 15 28.78 9.30 7.21
N ILE A 16 28.14 9.37 8.37
CA ILE A 16 27.12 8.39 8.79
C ILE A 16 25.96 8.35 7.79
N LEU A 17 25.38 9.50 7.45
CA LEU A 17 24.24 9.56 6.52
C LEU A 17 24.64 9.07 5.13
N PHE A 18 25.79 9.52 4.65
CA PHE A 18 26.29 9.12 3.33
C PHE A 18 26.55 7.62 3.25
N PHE A 19 27.31 7.05 4.20
CA PHE A 19 27.57 5.63 4.21
C PHE A 19 26.31 4.79 4.43
N SER A 20 25.38 5.22 5.29
CA SER A 20 24.10 4.53 5.48
C SER A 20 23.27 4.49 4.19
N MET A 21 23.25 5.58 3.41
CA MET A 21 22.55 5.61 2.12
C MET A 21 23.26 4.75 1.08
N VAL A 22 24.59 4.72 1.05
CA VAL A 22 25.35 3.85 0.16
C VAL A 22 25.11 2.37 0.49
N ILE A 23 25.14 2.01 1.77
CA ILE A 23 24.83 0.64 2.21
C ILE A 23 23.39 0.28 1.82
N LEU A 24 22.42 1.16 2.07
CA LEU A 24 21.04 0.94 1.69
C LEU A 24 20.90 0.70 0.18
N TYR A 25 21.62 1.49 -0.63
CA TYR A 25 21.62 1.37 -2.07
C TYR A 25 22.11 -0.02 -2.53
N PHE A 26 23.29 -0.43 -2.10
CA PHE A 26 23.85 -1.74 -2.48
C PHE A 26 23.04 -2.90 -1.91
N TYR A 27 22.57 -2.79 -0.66
CA TYR A 27 21.71 -3.79 -0.06
C TYR A 27 20.40 -3.97 -0.83
N SER A 28 19.78 -2.87 -1.25
CA SER A 28 18.52 -2.90 -2.00
C SER A 28 18.67 -3.58 -3.35
N ILE A 29 19.78 -3.28 -4.06
CA ILE A 29 20.09 -3.96 -5.33
C ILE A 29 20.33 -5.45 -5.10
N HIS A 30 21.16 -5.79 -4.12
CA HIS A 30 21.47 -7.18 -3.80
C HIS A 30 20.20 -7.96 -3.41
N PHE A 31 19.38 -7.39 -2.53
CA PHE A 31 18.11 -7.99 -2.09
C PHE A 31 17.18 -8.23 -3.28
N THR A 32 16.97 -7.22 -4.12
CA THR A 32 16.10 -7.35 -5.30
C THR A 32 16.64 -8.41 -6.26
N MET A 33 17.93 -8.39 -6.58
CA MET A 33 18.53 -9.33 -7.52
C MET A 33 18.59 -10.77 -6.99
N THR A 34 18.54 -10.97 -5.68
CA THR A 34 18.48 -12.32 -5.08
C THR A 34 17.23 -13.07 -5.52
N TYR A 35 16.10 -12.41 -5.65
CA TYR A 35 14.86 -13.04 -6.12
C TYR A 35 14.87 -13.36 -7.61
N PHE A 36 15.70 -12.67 -8.40
CA PHE A 36 15.83 -12.92 -9.84
C PHE A 36 17.01 -13.82 -10.19
N ARG A 37 17.69 -14.40 -9.20
CA ARG A 37 18.89 -15.23 -9.42
C ARG A 37 18.58 -16.61 -10.01
N TYR A 38 17.40 -17.16 -9.70
CA TYR A 38 17.01 -18.47 -10.15
C TYR A 38 15.79 -18.35 -11.09
N PRO A 39 15.93 -18.77 -12.36
CA PRO A 39 14.82 -18.78 -13.28
C PRO A 39 13.81 -19.84 -12.81
N LEU A 40 12.62 -19.39 -12.49
CA LEU A 40 11.50 -20.24 -12.20
C LEU A 40 10.54 -20.15 -13.39
N GLU A 41 9.91 -21.25 -13.75
CA GLU A 41 9.06 -21.35 -14.95
C GLU A 41 7.91 -20.33 -14.95
N GLY A 42 7.71 -19.69 -16.06
CA GLY A 42 6.68 -18.75 -16.53
C GLY A 42 5.81 -17.95 -15.52
N SER A 43 5.00 -18.59 -14.72
CA SER A 43 4.06 -17.92 -13.78
C SER A 43 4.72 -17.36 -12.51
N ILE A 44 5.97 -17.66 -12.30
CA ILE A 44 6.69 -17.41 -11.03
C ILE A 44 7.43 -16.08 -11.06
N VAL A 45 7.60 -15.45 -12.22
CA VAL A 45 8.33 -14.17 -12.33
C VAL A 45 7.54 -13.03 -11.68
N THR A 46 6.22 -13.04 -11.78
CA THR A 46 5.36 -12.07 -11.08
C THR A 46 5.46 -12.25 -9.56
N ALA A 47 5.53 -13.49 -9.09
CA ALA A 47 5.75 -13.80 -7.68
C ALA A 47 7.13 -13.34 -7.19
N GLN A 48 8.16 -13.36 -8.03
CA GLN A 48 9.48 -12.83 -7.69
C GLN A 48 9.47 -11.33 -7.49
N LEU A 49 8.78 -10.57 -8.36
CA LEU A 49 8.61 -9.13 -8.19
C LEU A 49 7.90 -8.83 -6.86
N GLN A 50 6.84 -9.54 -6.56
CA GLN A 50 6.09 -9.39 -5.31
C GLN A 50 6.96 -9.67 -4.08
N GLN A 51 7.79 -10.70 -4.12
CA GLN A 51 8.75 -10.98 -3.04
C GLN A 51 9.79 -9.86 -2.92
N ALA A 52 10.29 -9.34 -4.04
CA ALA A 52 11.23 -8.20 -4.04
C ALA A 52 10.59 -6.94 -3.44
N LEU A 53 9.27 -6.75 -3.59
CA LEU A 53 8.55 -5.61 -3.01
C LEU A 53 8.46 -5.65 -1.47
N LYS A 54 8.77 -6.77 -0.81
CA LYS A 54 8.97 -6.83 0.65
C LYS A 54 10.05 -5.86 1.13
N LEU A 55 10.95 -5.49 0.25
CA LEU A 55 11.96 -4.46 0.50
C LEU A 55 11.35 -3.11 0.87
N SER A 56 10.15 -2.80 0.39
CA SER A 56 9.47 -1.51 0.61
C SER A 56 9.34 -1.15 2.10
N PHE A 57 9.04 -2.13 2.94
CA PHE A 57 8.96 -1.93 4.38
C PHE A 57 10.31 -1.53 4.99
N TYR A 58 11.38 -2.23 4.63
CA TYR A 58 12.72 -1.92 5.13
C TYR A 58 13.22 -0.58 4.60
N LEU A 59 12.90 -0.24 3.35
CA LEU A 59 13.21 1.06 2.76
C LEU A 59 12.49 2.19 3.49
N PHE A 60 11.20 2.02 3.76
CA PHE A 60 10.41 2.99 4.55
C PHE A 60 11.04 3.23 5.91
N LEU A 61 11.32 2.15 6.65
CA LEU A 61 11.93 2.22 7.97
C LEU A 61 13.25 2.98 7.94
N VAL A 62 14.18 2.56 7.07
CA VAL A 62 15.52 3.17 7.02
C VAL A 62 15.44 4.62 6.56
N VAL A 63 14.62 4.94 5.53
CA VAL A 63 14.48 6.31 5.04
C VAL A 63 13.82 7.21 6.09
N LEU A 64 12.83 6.72 6.84
CA LEU A 64 12.21 7.47 7.94
C LEU A 64 13.25 7.92 8.98
N PHE A 65 14.08 7.00 9.46
CA PHE A 65 15.11 7.30 10.45
C PHE A 65 16.23 8.19 9.87
N LEU A 66 16.72 7.90 8.68
CA LEU A 66 17.78 8.70 8.04
C LEU A 66 17.31 10.12 7.72
N SER A 67 16.09 10.27 7.25
CA SER A 67 15.48 11.58 6.97
C SER A 67 15.31 12.38 8.25
N TYR A 68 14.81 11.75 9.33
CA TYR A 68 14.70 12.40 10.64
C TYR A 68 16.06 12.92 11.11
N GLU A 69 17.11 12.09 11.11
CA GLU A 69 18.45 12.49 11.54
C GLU A 69 19.05 13.57 10.63
N TYR A 70 18.81 13.50 9.33
CA TYR A 70 19.28 14.51 8.38
C TYR A 70 18.66 15.88 8.67
N TYR A 71 17.31 15.94 8.82
CA TYR A 71 16.64 17.20 9.10
C TYR A 71 16.93 17.72 10.52
N LEU A 72 17.13 16.81 11.47
CA LEU A 72 17.50 17.18 12.84
C LEU A 72 18.86 17.91 12.86
N LYS A 73 19.83 17.45 12.05
CA LYS A 73 21.13 18.14 11.91
C LYS A 73 21.00 19.57 11.41
N PHE A 74 20.11 19.82 10.44
CA PHE A 74 19.85 21.18 9.96
C PHE A 74 19.29 22.08 11.05
N ARG A 75 18.50 21.54 11.97
CA ARG A 75 17.83 22.33 13.02
C ARG A 75 18.68 22.55 14.25
N HIS A 76 19.30 21.47 14.75
CA HIS A 76 20.03 21.53 16.02
C HIS A 76 21.42 22.16 15.91
N HIS A 77 22.06 22.12 14.75
CA HIS A 77 23.37 22.73 14.56
C HIS A 77 23.31 24.19 14.06
N GLY A 78 22.15 24.82 14.15
CA GLY A 78 21.98 26.20 13.70
C GLY A 78 22.20 26.40 12.20
N MET A 79 22.30 25.32 11.44
CA MET A 79 22.55 25.39 9.99
C MET A 79 21.43 26.11 9.24
N GLU A 80 20.18 26.01 9.73
CA GLU A 80 19.08 26.80 9.20
C GLU A 80 19.33 28.31 9.37
N GLU A 81 19.89 28.72 10.51
CA GLU A 81 20.20 30.13 10.82
C GLU A 81 21.41 30.62 10.00
N VAL A 82 22.48 29.82 9.96
CA VAL A 82 23.67 30.12 9.16
C VAL A 82 23.34 30.24 7.68
N LEU A 83 22.56 29.27 7.13
CA LEU A 83 22.13 29.32 5.74
C LEU A 83 21.07 30.40 5.47
N ALA A 84 20.26 30.78 6.46
CA ALA A 84 19.34 31.91 6.37
C ALA A 84 20.05 33.26 6.36
N ALA A 85 21.19 33.36 7.03
CA ALA A 85 22.02 34.57 7.08
C ALA A 85 22.77 34.80 5.75
N VAL A 86 22.98 33.81 4.93
CA VAL A 86 23.57 33.96 3.60
C VAL A 86 22.60 34.73 2.68
N LYS A 87 23.12 35.70 1.92
CA LYS A 87 22.39 36.66 1.04
C LYS A 87 21.23 36.09 0.22
N TYR A 88 21.18 34.77 -0.01
CA TYR A 88 20.15 34.05 -0.79
C TYR A 88 19.36 33.02 0.03
N GLY A 89 19.64 32.88 1.33
CA GLY A 89 19.06 31.85 2.18
C GLY A 89 17.85 32.36 2.95
N LYS A 90 16.64 31.96 2.55
CA LYS A 90 15.46 32.06 3.40
C LYS A 90 15.30 30.71 4.11
N LYS A 91 15.06 30.69 5.43
CA LYS A 91 14.88 29.47 6.25
C LYS A 91 14.00 28.41 5.58
N LYS A 92 12.84 28.82 5.07
CA LYS A 92 11.92 27.92 4.33
C LYS A 92 12.53 27.34 3.05
N LYS A 93 13.32 28.11 2.32
CA LYS A 93 13.96 27.69 1.08
C LYS A 93 15.04 26.64 1.34
N THR A 94 15.77 26.77 2.44
CA THR A 94 16.79 25.80 2.85
C THR A 94 16.18 24.44 3.18
N LEU A 95 15.07 24.44 3.94
CA LEU A 95 14.37 23.21 4.28
C LEU A 95 13.85 22.46 3.03
N TRP A 96 13.28 23.21 2.09
CA TRP A 96 12.85 22.64 0.81
C TRP A 96 14.03 22.11 -0.04
N CYS A 97 15.17 22.81 -0.04
CA CYS A 97 16.37 22.30 -0.71
C CYS A 97 16.87 21.01 -0.06
N ALA A 98 16.82 20.90 1.26
CA ALA A 98 17.17 19.68 1.97
C ALA A 98 16.20 18.55 1.63
N PHE A 99 14.89 18.83 1.61
CA PHE A 99 13.86 17.88 1.19
C PHE A 99 14.12 17.35 -0.22
N PHE A 100 14.29 18.22 -1.19
CA PHE A 100 14.58 17.81 -2.57
C PHE A 100 15.91 17.05 -2.70
N THR A 101 16.88 17.26 -1.82
CA THR A 101 18.12 16.46 -1.81
C THR A 101 17.82 15.01 -1.43
N MET A 102 17.01 14.76 -0.40
CA MET A 102 16.57 13.41 -0.04
C MET A 102 15.72 12.77 -1.14
N THR A 103 14.74 13.51 -1.67
CA THR A 103 13.91 13.06 -2.81
C THR A 103 14.77 12.65 -4.03
N LEU A 104 15.84 13.39 -4.32
CA LEU A 104 16.76 13.05 -5.40
C LEU A 104 17.44 11.68 -5.15
N TRP A 105 17.93 11.44 -3.93
CA TRP A 105 18.55 10.16 -3.57
C TRP A 105 17.54 9.00 -3.65
N ILE A 106 16.32 9.21 -3.14
CA ILE A 106 15.23 8.26 -3.25
C ILE A 106 14.91 7.97 -4.72
N GLY A 107 14.83 9.01 -5.56
CA GLY A 107 14.59 8.88 -6.99
C GLY A 107 15.68 8.09 -7.70
N ILE A 108 16.96 8.37 -7.41
CA ILE A 108 18.09 7.62 -7.98
C ILE A 108 18.00 6.14 -7.60
N LEU A 109 17.73 5.82 -6.32
CA LEU A 109 17.58 4.44 -5.87
C LEU A 109 16.42 3.76 -6.60
N THR A 110 15.26 4.40 -6.69
CA THR A 110 14.07 3.85 -7.37
C THR A 110 14.35 3.56 -8.85
N VAL A 111 14.96 4.52 -9.56
CA VAL A 111 15.31 4.35 -10.99
C VAL A 111 16.30 3.20 -11.18
N THR A 112 17.30 3.09 -10.30
CA THR A 112 18.25 2.00 -10.39
C THR A 112 17.61 0.64 -10.15
N LEU A 113 16.75 0.50 -9.13
CA LEU A 113 16.01 -0.73 -8.87
C LEU A 113 15.09 -1.09 -10.05
N CYS A 114 14.42 -0.09 -10.62
CA CYS A 114 13.58 -0.27 -11.81
C CYS A 114 14.40 -0.82 -12.99
N ILE A 115 15.55 -0.23 -13.27
CA ILE A 115 16.45 -0.69 -14.33
C ILE A 115 16.95 -2.12 -14.06
N CYS A 116 17.35 -2.43 -12.82
CA CYS A 116 17.79 -3.76 -12.44
C CYS A 116 16.70 -4.82 -12.68
N VAL A 117 15.46 -4.53 -12.30
CA VAL A 117 14.32 -5.44 -12.49
C VAL A 117 14.02 -5.61 -13.98
N ILE A 118 13.98 -4.52 -14.77
CA ILE A 118 13.74 -4.60 -16.22
C ILE A 118 14.82 -5.41 -16.92
N ILE A 119 16.09 -5.24 -16.54
CA ILE A 119 17.22 -6.04 -17.08
C ILE A 119 17.01 -7.52 -16.73
N ALA A 120 16.66 -7.83 -15.47
CA ALA A 120 16.40 -9.21 -15.04
C ALA A 120 15.27 -9.83 -15.84
N TYR A 121 14.16 -9.14 -16.03
CA TYR A 121 13.05 -9.60 -16.87
C TYR A 121 13.46 -9.86 -18.31
N SER A 122 14.24 -8.95 -18.90
CA SER A 122 14.74 -9.10 -20.26
C SER A 122 15.73 -10.27 -20.40
N TRP A 123 16.54 -10.50 -19.37
CA TRP A 123 17.48 -11.63 -19.33
C TRP A 123 16.78 -12.99 -19.32
N TYR A 124 15.65 -13.12 -18.64
CA TYR A 124 14.87 -14.36 -18.62
C TYR A 124 14.03 -14.59 -19.88
N GLY A 125 14.15 -13.72 -20.89
CA GLY A 125 13.48 -13.91 -22.19
C GLY A 125 11.94 -13.86 -22.09
N ILE A 126 11.39 -13.14 -21.13
CA ILE A 126 9.95 -13.00 -20.99
C ILE A 126 9.42 -12.26 -22.21
N HIS A 127 8.53 -12.93 -22.92
CA HIS A 127 7.90 -12.39 -24.11
C HIS A 127 6.89 -11.30 -23.70
N ASP A 128 7.23 -10.06 -23.97
CA ASP A 128 6.39 -8.87 -23.69
C ASP A 128 6.21 -8.06 -24.98
N PRO A 129 5.36 -8.53 -25.90
CA PRO A 129 5.22 -7.94 -27.23
C PRO A 129 4.67 -6.51 -27.19
N HIS A 130 3.91 -6.17 -26.16
CA HIS A 130 3.26 -4.85 -26.02
C HIS A 130 3.92 -3.95 -24.97
N GLY A 131 4.93 -4.41 -24.26
CA GLY A 131 5.59 -3.66 -23.19
C GLY A 131 4.76 -3.50 -21.93
N GLU A 132 3.66 -4.24 -21.78
CA GLU A 132 2.74 -4.14 -20.63
C GLU A 132 3.43 -4.48 -19.32
N TYR A 133 4.21 -5.55 -19.28
CA TYR A 133 4.96 -5.94 -18.08
C TYR A 133 5.98 -4.88 -17.65
N ARG A 134 6.64 -4.23 -18.61
CA ARG A 134 7.58 -3.14 -18.31
C ARG A 134 6.86 -1.93 -17.70
N CYS A 135 5.68 -1.58 -18.22
CA CYS A 135 4.85 -0.52 -17.64
C CYS A 135 4.44 -0.87 -16.22
N HIS A 136 3.99 -2.10 -15.97
CA HIS A 136 3.62 -2.57 -14.63
C HIS A 136 4.82 -2.58 -13.66
N ILE A 137 6.02 -2.96 -14.11
CA ILE A 137 7.23 -2.84 -13.29
C ILE A 137 7.48 -1.39 -12.87
N ILE A 138 7.41 -0.45 -13.81
CA ILE A 138 7.61 0.97 -13.53
C ILE A 138 6.57 1.49 -12.54
N GLN A 139 5.30 1.17 -12.73
CA GLN A 139 4.21 1.54 -11.82
C GLN A 139 4.43 0.96 -10.42
N ASN A 140 4.77 -0.31 -10.33
CA ASN A 140 5.11 -0.98 -9.07
C ASN A 140 6.27 -0.28 -8.34
N MET A 141 7.33 0.07 -9.05
CA MET A 141 8.47 0.77 -8.47
C MET A 141 8.11 2.17 -8.01
N ILE A 142 7.26 2.89 -8.74
CA ILE A 142 6.78 4.21 -8.33
C ILE A 142 5.91 4.10 -7.06
N VAL A 143 4.95 3.21 -7.05
CA VAL A 143 3.99 3.10 -5.94
C VAL A 143 4.64 2.48 -4.70
N ASN A 144 5.33 1.36 -4.86
CA ASN A 144 5.78 0.54 -3.74
C ASN A 144 7.17 0.90 -3.23
N VAL A 145 7.96 1.62 -4.02
CA VAL A 145 9.31 2.02 -3.63
C VAL A 145 9.38 3.53 -3.46
N PHE A 146 9.10 4.30 -4.51
CA PHE A 146 9.26 5.75 -4.48
C PHE A 146 8.27 6.43 -3.51
N LEU A 147 6.96 6.23 -3.67
CA LEU A 147 5.95 6.90 -2.84
C LEU A 147 6.04 6.49 -1.37
N ILE A 148 6.35 5.24 -1.08
CA ILE A 148 6.53 4.75 0.29
C ILE A 148 7.76 5.38 0.94
N MET A 149 8.89 5.46 0.24
CA MET A 149 10.07 6.16 0.74
C MET A 149 9.83 7.66 0.91
N GLU A 150 9.12 8.32 -0.01
CA GLU A 150 8.77 9.74 0.11
C GLU A 150 7.84 10.00 1.29
N LEU A 151 6.93 9.08 1.59
CA LEU A 151 6.14 9.18 2.81
C LEU A 151 7.06 9.13 4.05
N GLY A 152 8.01 8.19 4.10
CA GLY A 152 9.02 8.13 5.17
C GLY A 152 9.85 9.41 5.28
N ASN A 153 10.23 9.99 4.15
CA ASN A 153 10.96 11.25 4.06
C ASN A 153 10.16 12.43 4.63
N LEU A 154 8.88 12.58 4.25
CA LEU A 154 7.98 13.62 4.78
C LEU A 154 7.71 13.45 6.26
N MET A 155 7.52 12.22 6.73
CA MET A 155 7.36 11.92 8.16
C MET A 155 8.61 12.28 8.95
N GLY A 156 9.80 11.92 8.47
CA GLY A 156 11.08 12.30 9.07
C GLY A 156 11.24 13.82 9.16
N LEU A 157 10.87 14.54 8.10
CA LEU A 157 10.87 15.99 8.07
C LEU A 157 9.92 16.59 9.13
N PHE A 158 8.70 16.06 9.25
CA PHE A 158 7.73 16.53 10.25
C PHE A 158 8.20 16.22 11.67
N LEU A 159 8.61 14.98 11.94
CA LEU A 159 9.04 14.53 13.26
C LEU A 159 10.31 15.25 13.75
N SER A 160 11.19 15.67 12.83
CA SER A 160 12.35 16.48 13.19
C SER A 160 12.01 17.81 13.88
N LYS A 161 10.73 18.24 13.86
CA LYS A 161 10.23 19.43 14.58
C LYS A 161 9.99 19.18 16.06
N ILE A 162 9.93 17.92 16.48
CA ILE A 162 9.72 17.55 17.88
C ILE A 162 11.02 17.82 18.67
N LYS A 163 10.92 18.66 19.72
CA LYS A 163 12.08 19.05 20.52
C LYS A 163 12.74 17.89 21.27
N LYS A 164 11.93 16.97 21.79
CA LYS A 164 12.41 15.82 22.57
C LYS A 164 12.66 14.62 21.66
N ARG A 165 13.91 14.25 21.44
CA ARG A 165 14.30 13.12 20.56
C ARG A 165 13.63 11.81 20.94
N ILE A 166 13.55 11.49 22.23
CA ILE A 166 12.94 10.27 22.74
C ILE A 166 11.49 10.15 22.27
N ILE A 167 10.72 11.25 22.30
CA ILE A 167 9.32 11.25 21.83
C ILE A 167 9.28 11.01 20.31
N ALA A 168 10.17 11.63 19.54
CA ALA A 168 10.21 11.44 18.11
C ALA A 168 10.54 9.98 17.75
N TYR A 169 11.53 9.37 18.42
CA TYR A 169 11.84 7.95 18.22
C TYR A 169 10.69 7.03 18.63
N ALA A 170 10.03 7.30 19.75
CA ALA A 170 8.86 6.53 20.17
C ALA A 170 7.74 6.56 19.13
N ILE A 171 7.47 7.74 18.55
CA ILE A 171 6.48 7.88 17.48
C ILE A 171 6.93 7.15 16.21
N MET A 172 8.21 7.22 15.82
CA MET A 172 8.73 6.49 14.66
C MET A 172 8.57 4.98 14.84
N ILE A 173 8.91 4.44 16.00
CA ILE A 173 8.74 3.01 16.31
C ILE A 173 7.27 2.62 16.26
N LEU A 174 6.37 3.43 16.84
CA LEU A 174 4.92 3.19 16.78
C LEU A 174 4.42 3.17 15.34
N VAL A 175 4.83 4.12 14.51
CA VAL A 175 4.43 4.16 13.10
C VAL A 175 4.96 2.95 12.35
N VAL A 176 6.22 2.58 12.53
CA VAL A 176 6.81 1.39 11.92
C VAL A 176 6.04 0.13 12.34
N TYR A 177 5.65 0.04 13.61
CA TYR A 177 4.82 -1.05 14.09
C TYR A 177 3.45 -1.08 13.40
N LEU A 178 2.75 0.07 13.31
CA LEU A 178 1.42 0.17 12.70
C LEU A 178 1.43 -0.15 11.20
N VAL A 179 2.51 0.20 10.51
CA VAL A 179 2.69 -0.07 9.06
C VAL A 179 3.18 -1.49 8.79
N SER A 180 3.65 -2.20 9.81
CA SER A 180 4.12 -3.58 9.69
C SER A 180 2.95 -4.56 9.58
N PRO A 181 3.18 -5.81 9.15
CA PRO A 181 2.12 -6.83 9.08
C PRO A 181 1.64 -7.36 10.44
N TYR A 182 2.25 -6.93 11.55
CA TYR A 182 1.89 -7.45 12.89
C TYR A 182 0.49 -7.04 13.36
N PRO A 183 0.04 -5.77 13.23
CA PRO A 183 -1.30 -5.38 13.64
C PRO A 183 -2.41 -6.12 12.89
N GLU A 184 -2.21 -6.43 11.61
CA GLU A 184 -3.14 -7.20 10.80
C GLU A 184 -3.34 -8.60 11.39
N ARG A 185 -2.26 -9.29 11.78
CA ARG A 185 -2.34 -10.60 12.42
C ARG A 185 -3.10 -10.59 13.76
N ILE A 186 -2.98 -9.49 14.53
CA ILE A 186 -3.74 -9.33 15.78
C ILE A 186 -5.23 -9.13 15.46
N ALA A 187 -5.54 -8.35 14.45
CA ALA A 187 -6.92 -8.13 14.01
C ALA A 187 -7.56 -9.43 13.49
N ASP A 188 -6.84 -10.20 12.69
CA ASP A 188 -7.29 -11.51 12.21
C ASP A 188 -7.57 -12.47 13.35
N ALA A 189 -6.69 -12.53 14.37
CA ALA A 189 -6.91 -13.35 15.55
C ALA A 189 -8.17 -12.93 16.32
N GLN A 190 -8.49 -11.64 16.39
CA GLN A 190 -9.73 -11.15 16.99
C GLN A 190 -10.96 -11.54 16.17
N CYS A 191 -10.84 -11.51 14.84
CA CYS A 191 -11.90 -11.95 13.95
C CYS A 191 -12.19 -13.44 14.13
N VAL A 192 -11.19 -14.29 14.15
CA VAL A 192 -11.34 -15.74 14.40
C VAL A 192 -12.02 -16.02 15.74
N ALA A 193 -11.76 -15.19 16.76
CA ALA A 193 -12.43 -15.29 18.06
C ALA A 193 -13.91 -14.81 18.06
N GLY A 194 -14.48 -14.46 16.92
CA GLY A 194 -15.88 -14.01 16.79
C GLY A 194 -16.17 -12.58 17.26
N ASN A 195 -15.14 -11.76 17.46
CA ASN A 195 -15.28 -10.40 17.97
C ASN A 195 -15.39 -9.34 16.85
N TYR A 196 -16.12 -9.63 15.77
CA TYR A 196 -16.23 -8.74 14.61
C TYR A 196 -16.75 -7.34 14.93
N THR A 197 -17.79 -7.25 15.76
CA THR A 197 -18.42 -5.97 16.12
C THR A 197 -17.49 -5.06 16.92
N ARG A 198 -16.44 -5.59 17.51
CA ARG A 198 -15.39 -4.87 18.26
C ARG A 198 -14.04 -4.86 17.56
N SER A 199 -14.01 -5.23 16.30
CA SER A 199 -12.76 -5.30 15.54
C SER A 199 -12.11 -3.93 15.43
N ILE A 200 -10.81 -3.88 15.68
CA ILE A 200 -9.95 -2.71 15.43
C ILE A 200 -9.45 -2.66 13.98
N TYR A 201 -9.88 -3.63 13.16
CA TYR A 201 -9.44 -3.83 11.79
C TYR A 201 -9.55 -2.55 10.93
N PRO A 202 -10.68 -1.80 10.91
CA PRO A 202 -10.79 -0.59 10.10
C PRO A 202 -9.75 0.49 10.46
N ILE A 203 -9.32 0.54 11.72
CA ILE A 203 -8.30 1.48 12.17
C ILE A 203 -6.92 1.03 11.68
N ILE A 204 -6.63 -0.28 11.78
CA ILE A 204 -5.36 -0.85 11.33
C ILE A 204 -5.21 -0.72 9.82
N GLU A 205 -6.27 -0.93 9.07
CA GLU A 205 -6.27 -0.77 7.62
C GLU A 205 -5.88 0.63 7.15
N CYS A 206 -6.19 1.67 7.91
CA CYS A 206 -5.73 3.02 7.58
C CYS A 206 -4.20 3.16 7.57
N PHE A 207 -3.47 2.21 8.11
CA PHE A 207 -2.00 2.16 8.09
C PHE A 207 -1.45 1.09 7.13
N ASN A 208 -2.29 0.31 6.48
CA ASN A 208 -1.88 -0.74 5.54
C ASN A 208 -1.50 -0.15 4.18
N ILE A 209 -0.35 0.49 4.15
CA ILE A 209 0.23 1.12 2.95
C ILE A 209 1.23 0.21 2.22
N MET A 210 1.65 -0.88 2.85
CA MET A 210 2.64 -1.79 2.25
C MET A 210 2.02 -2.70 1.19
N PRO A 211 2.80 -3.13 0.20
CA PRO A 211 2.32 -4.08 -0.80
C PRO A 211 1.90 -5.39 -0.15
N LEU A 212 0.81 -5.95 -0.64
CA LEU A 212 0.31 -7.26 -0.23
C LEU A 212 1.29 -8.35 -0.63
N THR A 213 1.94 -8.95 0.37
CA THR A 213 2.96 -9.97 0.12
C THR A 213 2.43 -11.40 0.29
N ASN A 214 1.22 -11.56 0.80
CA ASN A 214 0.66 -12.88 1.17
C ASN A 214 -0.30 -13.47 0.13
N THR A 215 -0.71 -12.70 -0.88
CA THR A 215 -1.73 -13.14 -1.84
C THR A 215 -1.18 -13.99 -2.96
N GLY A 216 -0.07 -14.55 -3.03
CA GLY A 216 0.44 -15.45 -4.07
C GLY A 216 0.34 -14.94 -5.53
N PHE A 217 -0.37 -13.83 -5.73
CA PHE A 217 -0.58 -13.17 -7.01
C PHE A 217 -0.18 -11.71 -6.89
N ASP A 218 0.58 -11.24 -7.86
CA ASP A 218 0.88 -9.82 -8.00
C ASP A 218 -0.37 -9.12 -8.53
N THR A 219 -1.00 -8.32 -7.68
CA THR A 219 -2.23 -7.62 -8.04
C THR A 219 -2.02 -6.62 -9.17
N ILE A 220 -0.89 -5.94 -9.22
CA ILE A 220 -0.60 -4.98 -10.30
C ILE A 220 -0.19 -5.71 -11.58
N ALA A 221 0.69 -6.72 -11.52
CA ALA A 221 1.12 -7.43 -12.70
C ALA A 221 0.06 -8.40 -13.24
N GLY A 222 -0.76 -9.00 -12.35
CA GLY A 222 -1.79 -9.96 -12.74
C GLY A 222 -3.13 -9.32 -13.11
N TYR A 223 -3.58 -8.33 -12.35
CA TYR A 223 -4.93 -7.74 -12.48
C TYR A 223 -4.92 -6.25 -12.79
N GLY A 224 -3.76 -5.61 -12.75
CA GLY A 224 -3.59 -4.21 -13.06
C GLY A 224 -3.96 -3.25 -11.93
N GLU A 225 -3.92 -1.95 -12.26
CA GLU A 225 -4.05 -0.83 -11.34
C GLU A 225 -5.37 -0.74 -10.56
N PRO A 226 -6.54 -1.14 -11.10
CA PRO A 226 -7.81 -0.94 -10.40
C PRO A 226 -7.87 -1.55 -9.01
N LEU A 227 -7.15 -2.64 -8.78
CA LEU A 227 -7.10 -3.31 -7.48
C LEU A 227 -6.26 -2.55 -6.45
N GLU A 228 -5.30 -1.76 -6.91
CA GLU A 228 -4.38 -0.99 -6.06
C GLU A 228 -4.88 0.44 -5.78
N VAL A 229 -5.93 0.89 -6.47
CA VAL A 229 -6.45 2.27 -6.33
C VAL A 229 -6.72 2.66 -4.87
N PRO A 230 -7.36 1.84 -4.01
CA PRO A 230 -7.57 2.20 -2.62
C PRO A 230 -6.25 2.39 -1.86
N ARG A 231 -5.28 1.50 -2.06
CA ARG A 231 -3.97 1.57 -1.39
C ARG A 231 -3.15 2.76 -1.87
N ILE A 232 -3.15 3.02 -3.18
CA ILE A 232 -2.50 4.21 -3.76
C ILE A 232 -3.14 5.48 -3.17
N SER A 233 -4.47 5.53 -3.11
CA SER A 233 -5.21 6.64 -2.51
C SER A 233 -4.86 6.82 -1.04
N LEU A 234 -4.68 5.74 -0.28
CA LEU A 234 -4.27 5.77 1.11
C LEU A 234 -2.84 6.30 1.29
N ILE A 235 -1.89 5.85 0.47
CA ILE A 235 -0.50 6.36 0.50
C ILE A 235 -0.50 7.87 0.23
N LEU A 236 -1.20 8.30 -0.83
CA LEU A 236 -1.29 9.70 -1.21
C LEU A 236 -2.04 10.53 -0.15
N PHE A 237 -3.05 9.97 0.49
CA PHE A 237 -3.73 10.59 1.63
C PHE A 237 -2.76 10.91 2.77
N TRP A 238 -1.93 9.95 3.17
CA TRP A 238 -0.92 10.17 4.21
C TRP A 238 0.13 11.20 3.78
N ILE A 239 0.56 11.17 2.51
CA ILE A 239 1.45 12.20 1.96
C ILE A 239 0.79 13.60 2.08
N ALA A 240 -0.48 13.72 1.69
CA ALA A 240 -1.23 14.97 1.78
C ALA A 240 -1.39 15.43 3.25
N CYS A 241 -1.65 14.52 4.18
CA CYS A 241 -1.73 14.79 5.61
C CYS A 241 -0.40 15.33 6.16
N PHE A 242 0.75 14.70 5.84
CA PHE A 242 2.04 15.20 6.28
C PHE A 242 2.42 16.52 5.62
N CYS A 243 2.10 16.73 4.34
CA CYS A 243 2.22 18.03 3.69
C CYS A 243 1.39 19.09 4.40
N LEU A 244 0.15 18.79 4.79
CA LEU A 244 -0.72 19.66 5.56
C LEU A 244 -0.10 20.02 6.92
N LEU A 245 0.35 19.03 7.69
CA LEU A 245 0.98 19.22 8.98
C LEU A 245 2.26 20.09 8.87
N ILE A 246 3.06 19.88 7.82
CA ILE A 246 4.24 20.70 7.53
C ILE A 246 3.81 22.13 7.18
N CYS A 247 2.79 22.31 6.33
CA CYS A 247 2.29 23.64 5.96
C CYS A 247 1.73 24.41 7.17
N LEU A 248 1.02 23.75 8.06
CA LEU A 248 0.52 24.33 9.31
C LEU A 248 1.66 24.76 10.22
N SER A 249 2.63 23.86 10.44
CA SER A 249 3.76 24.14 11.33
C SER A 249 4.70 25.24 10.80
N GLU A 250 4.83 25.38 9.49
CA GLU A 250 5.63 26.44 8.85
C GLU A 250 4.83 27.72 8.58
N LYS A 251 3.59 27.81 9.06
CA LYS A 251 2.69 28.95 8.81
C LYS A 251 2.68 29.35 7.33
N CYS A 252 2.42 28.37 6.47
CA CYS A 252 2.32 28.59 5.03
C CYS A 252 1.10 29.44 4.67
N LYS A 253 1.07 29.96 3.42
CA LYS A 253 -0.08 30.71 2.90
C LYS A 253 -1.36 29.87 2.98
N LYS A 254 -2.48 30.50 3.36
CA LYS A 254 -3.80 29.82 3.54
C LYS A 254 -4.19 28.93 2.37
N TRP A 255 -3.99 29.37 1.12
CA TRP A 255 -4.33 28.58 -0.06
C TRP A 255 -3.62 27.21 -0.15
N LYS A 256 -2.35 27.12 0.34
CA LYS A 256 -1.62 25.85 0.38
C LYS A 256 -2.21 24.88 1.40
N ILE A 257 -2.61 25.42 2.56
CA ILE A 257 -3.28 24.66 3.61
C ILE A 257 -4.62 24.12 3.08
N THR A 258 -5.42 25.01 2.47
CA THR A 258 -6.71 24.62 1.87
C THR A 258 -6.52 23.56 0.77
N PHE A 259 -5.53 23.72 -0.11
CA PHE A 259 -5.24 22.73 -1.16
C PHE A 259 -4.87 21.36 -0.57
N CYS A 260 -3.96 21.29 0.41
CA CYS A 260 -3.59 20.04 1.06
C CYS A 260 -4.79 19.40 1.80
N SER A 261 -5.66 20.21 2.43
CA SER A 261 -6.85 19.70 3.11
C SER A 261 -7.86 19.09 2.12
N ILE A 262 -8.13 19.79 1.01
CA ILE A 262 -9.03 19.29 -0.04
C ILE A 262 -8.45 18.01 -0.65
N ALA A 263 -7.15 17.99 -0.96
CA ALA A 263 -6.48 16.80 -1.49
C ALA A 263 -6.60 15.61 -0.52
N ALA A 264 -6.35 15.82 0.78
CA ALA A 264 -6.50 14.78 1.78
C ALA A 264 -7.94 14.22 1.84
N ILE A 265 -8.96 15.10 1.79
CA ILE A 265 -10.37 14.67 1.81
C ILE A 265 -10.71 13.84 0.57
N ILE A 266 -10.31 14.30 -0.62
CA ILE A 266 -10.57 13.58 -1.89
C ILE A 266 -9.88 12.21 -1.88
N LEU A 267 -8.63 12.15 -1.44
CA LEU A 267 -7.86 10.91 -1.39
C LEU A 267 -8.40 9.94 -0.32
N PHE A 268 -8.83 10.45 0.82
CA PHE A 268 -9.51 9.62 1.82
C PHE A 268 -10.83 9.07 1.29
N TYR A 269 -11.59 9.89 0.55
CA TYR A 269 -12.79 9.40 -0.13
C TYR A 269 -12.46 8.32 -1.16
N GLY A 270 -11.39 8.47 -1.94
CA GLY A 270 -10.91 7.45 -2.89
C GLY A 270 -10.54 6.12 -2.21
N TYR A 271 -10.00 6.18 -0.99
CA TYR A 271 -9.73 5.02 -0.16
C TYR A 271 -11.01 4.40 0.43
N ALA A 272 -11.86 5.23 1.04
CA ALA A 272 -13.05 4.77 1.76
C ALA A 272 -14.24 4.48 0.83
N ALA A 273 -14.24 5.02 -0.40
CA ALA A 273 -15.34 4.81 -1.33
C ALA A 273 -15.38 3.35 -1.78
N PRO A 274 -16.52 2.67 -1.63
CA PRO A 274 -16.68 1.30 -2.06
C PRO A 274 -16.76 1.14 -3.59
N ALA A 275 -16.19 2.07 -4.34
CA ALA A 275 -16.11 2.05 -5.79
C ALA A 275 -14.96 1.20 -6.32
N SER A 276 -14.02 0.82 -5.48
CA SER A 276 -12.99 -0.14 -5.84
C SER A 276 -13.63 -1.49 -6.11
N VAL A 277 -13.29 -2.04 -7.25
CA VAL A 277 -13.87 -3.30 -7.77
C VAL A 277 -13.68 -4.45 -6.80
N VAL A 278 -12.58 -4.42 -6.05
CA VAL A 278 -12.29 -5.43 -5.03
C VAL A 278 -11.52 -4.75 -3.91
N ASN A 279 -12.16 -4.55 -2.79
CA ASN A 279 -11.44 -4.25 -1.56
C ASN A 279 -11.13 -5.61 -0.90
N MET A 280 -10.03 -6.22 -1.32
CA MET A 280 -9.64 -7.54 -0.80
C MET A 280 -9.25 -7.49 0.68
N ASN A 281 -8.96 -6.30 1.20
CA ASN A 281 -8.43 -6.13 2.55
C ASN A 281 -9.40 -5.50 3.52
N GLY A 282 -10.53 -5.01 3.06
CA GLY A 282 -11.21 -3.96 3.80
C GLY A 282 -12.55 -4.31 4.38
N ASN A 283 -13.04 -5.49 4.20
CA ASN A 283 -14.30 -5.84 4.85
C ASN A 283 -14.10 -7.07 5.75
N PRO A 284 -14.06 -6.88 7.07
CA PRO A 284 -13.98 -8.01 8.00
C PRO A 284 -15.13 -9.00 7.80
N ASP A 285 -16.26 -8.53 7.21
CA ASP A 285 -17.42 -9.38 6.90
C ASP A 285 -17.17 -10.34 5.71
N HIS A 286 -16.02 -10.22 5.02
CA HIS A 286 -15.68 -11.04 3.86
C HIS A 286 -14.30 -11.69 3.98
N THR A 287 -13.74 -11.74 5.18
CA THR A 287 -12.49 -12.46 5.41
C THR A 287 -12.75 -13.98 5.47
N MET A 288 -11.74 -14.76 5.09
CA MET A 288 -11.77 -16.22 5.21
C MET A 288 -12.07 -16.67 6.66
N ALA A 289 -11.61 -15.89 7.65
CA ALA A 289 -11.90 -16.12 9.06
C ALA A 289 -13.38 -15.91 9.41
N HIS A 290 -14.05 -14.93 8.78
CA HIS A 290 -15.48 -14.73 8.96
C HIS A 290 -16.31 -15.87 8.38
N ASP A 291 -15.93 -16.33 7.18
CA ASP A 291 -16.59 -17.45 6.55
C ASP A 291 -16.43 -18.72 7.41
N GLN A 292 -15.23 -18.99 7.90
CA GLN A 292 -14.98 -20.12 8.76
C GLN A 292 -15.83 -20.04 10.04
N TYR A 293 -15.84 -18.89 10.70
CA TYR A 293 -16.65 -18.65 11.90
C TYR A 293 -18.14 -18.85 11.62
N TYR A 294 -18.67 -18.28 10.52
CA TYR A 294 -20.07 -18.43 10.14
C TYR A 294 -20.44 -19.87 9.93
N TYR A 295 -19.62 -20.64 9.21
CA TYR A 295 -19.90 -22.04 8.91
C TYR A 295 -19.71 -22.94 10.13
N GLU A 296 -18.78 -22.63 11.02
CA GLU A 296 -18.62 -23.36 12.30
C GLU A 296 -19.80 -23.11 13.23
N ALA A 297 -20.21 -21.85 13.43
CA ALA A 297 -21.35 -21.48 14.25
C ALA A 297 -22.67 -22.04 13.68
N SER A 298 -22.85 -22.04 12.34
CA SER A 298 -24.03 -22.58 11.71
C SER A 298 -24.07 -24.11 11.68
N SER A 299 -22.94 -24.76 11.89
CA SER A 299 -22.87 -26.25 11.97
C SER A 299 -23.60 -26.82 13.17
N GLU A 300 -23.79 -26.02 14.24
CA GLU A 300 -24.61 -26.42 15.41
C GLU A 300 -26.10 -26.48 15.07
N THR A 301 -26.56 -25.76 14.06
CA THR A 301 -27.93 -25.82 13.53
C THR A 301 -28.04 -26.77 12.35
N LYS A 302 -27.45 -27.96 12.43
CA LYS A 302 -27.57 -29.01 11.39
C LYS A 302 -29.02 -29.42 11.21
N THR A 303 -29.76 -28.63 10.46
CA THR A 303 -30.92 -29.15 9.76
C THR A 303 -30.44 -30.32 8.92
N LYS A 304 -30.94 -31.51 9.19
CA LYS A 304 -30.65 -32.74 8.45
C LYS A 304 -30.67 -32.39 6.94
N ASN A 305 -29.51 -32.45 6.30
CA ASN A 305 -29.39 -32.22 4.85
C ASN A 305 -30.34 -33.22 4.16
N LYS A 306 -31.53 -32.75 3.82
CA LYS A 306 -32.41 -33.51 2.91
C LYS A 306 -31.68 -33.53 1.57
N LYS A 307 -31.24 -34.70 1.14
CA LYS A 307 -30.66 -34.88 -0.19
C LYS A 307 -31.62 -34.28 -1.21
N ALA A 308 -31.13 -33.33 -1.99
CA ALA A 308 -31.93 -32.75 -3.06
C ALA A 308 -32.27 -33.83 -4.09
N ASN A 309 -33.55 -33.96 -4.40
CA ASN A 309 -34.04 -34.94 -5.40
C ASN A 309 -33.88 -34.45 -6.85
N TYR A 310 -33.06 -33.42 -7.06
CA TYR A 310 -32.78 -32.84 -8.37
C TYR A 310 -31.30 -32.54 -8.48
N HIS A 311 -30.79 -32.35 -9.68
CA HIS A 311 -29.49 -31.80 -9.96
C HIS A 311 -29.63 -30.67 -10.97
N ILE A 312 -28.71 -29.72 -10.93
CA ILE A 312 -28.63 -28.63 -11.88
C ILE A 312 -27.87 -29.14 -13.09
N THR A 313 -28.47 -29.04 -14.27
CA THR A 313 -27.90 -29.54 -15.52
C THR A 313 -27.06 -28.47 -16.23
N SER A 314 -27.46 -27.23 -16.13
CA SER A 314 -26.71 -26.11 -16.70
C SER A 314 -26.84 -24.85 -15.90
N TYR A 315 -25.81 -23.99 -16.02
CA TYR A 315 -25.80 -22.62 -15.47
C TYR A 315 -25.50 -21.65 -16.61
N ASN A 316 -26.33 -20.63 -16.73
CA ASN A 316 -25.99 -19.45 -17.55
C ASN A 316 -25.89 -18.23 -16.63
N MET A 317 -24.72 -17.60 -16.59
CA MET A 317 -24.41 -16.51 -15.70
C MET A 317 -24.08 -15.24 -16.48
N ASP A 318 -24.86 -14.20 -16.24
CA ASP A 318 -24.57 -12.83 -16.68
C ASP A 318 -24.05 -12.05 -15.47
N LEU A 319 -22.77 -11.68 -15.51
CA LEU A 319 -22.06 -11.02 -14.41
C LEU A 319 -21.79 -9.56 -14.78
N LYS A 320 -22.26 -8.65 -13.94
CA LYS A 320 -21.92 -7.23 -14.03
C LYS A 320 -21.03 -6.85 -12.87
N ILE A 321 -19.78 -6.55 -13.18
CA ILE A 321 -18.76 -6.13 -12.22
C ILE A 321 -18.77 -4.60 -12.16
N GLY A 322 -19.01 -4.06 -10.98
CA GLY A 322 -19.01 -2.65 -10.71
C GLY A 322 -18.73 -2.44 -9.22
N ARG A 323 -19.30 -1.42 -8.62
CA ARG A 323 -19.23 -1.21 -7.16
C ARG A 323 -19.68 -2.44 -6.36
N LEU A 324 -20.63 -3.17 -6.90
CA LEU A 324 -21.12 -4.45 -6.40
C LEU A 324 -21.11 -5.44 -7.55
N LEU A 325 -20.75 -6.67 -7.27
CA LEU A 325 -20.95 -7.77 -8.22
C LEU A 325 -22.44 -8.06 -8.29
N LYS A 326 -23.03 -7.91 -9.47
CA LYS A 326 -24.41 -8.32 -9.75
C LYS A 326 -24.37 -9.51 -10.65
N ALA A 327 -24.99 -10.58 -10.24
CA ALA A 327 -25.13 -11.80 -11.01
C ALA A 327 -26.59 -12.07 -11.33
N LYS A 328 -26.87 -12.34 -12.61
CA LYS A 328 -28.11 -12.96 -13.04
C LYS A 328 -27.77 -14.41 -13.43
N VAL A 329 -28.28 -15.34 -12.64
CA VAL A 329 -27.99 -16.76 -12.82
C VAL A 329 -29.27 -17.45 -13.26
N THR A 330 -29.23 -18.06 -14.44
CA THR A 330 -30.31 -18.95 -14.94
C THR A 330 -29.81 -20.37 -14.79
N MET A 331 -30.62 -21.22 -14.14
CA MET A 331 -30.29 -22.60 -13.87
C MET A 331 -31.32 -23.53 -14.51
N GLU A 332 -30.84 -24.53 -15.21
CA GLU A 332 -31.70 -25.62 -15.66
C GLU A 332 -31.61 -26.75 -14.65
N VAL A 333 -32.76 -27.30 -14.29
CA VAL A 333 -32.86 -28.37 -13.29
C VAL A 333 -33.42 -29.64 -13.91
N SER A 334 -32.92 -30.76 -13.46
CA SER A 334 -33.28 -32.08 -14.04
C SER A 334 -34.73 -32.51 -13.81
N LYS A 335 -35.43 -31.91 -12.86
CA LYS A 335 -36.81 -32.22 -12.52
C LYS A 335 -37.55 -30.95 -12.06
N SER A 336 -38.82 -30.84 -12.48
CA SER A 336 -39.70 -29.79 -11.95
C SER A 336 -40.22 -30.19 -10.58
N LEU A 337 -39.97 -29.34 -9.58
CA LEU A 337 -40.39 -29.54 -8.20
C LEU A 337 -41.14 -28.30 -7.70
N LYS A 338 -41.99 -28.47 -6.71
CA LYS A 338 -42.68 -27.34 -6.05
C LYS A 338 -41.76 -26.51 -5.22
N GLN A 339 -40.65 -27.07 -4.74
CA GLN A 339 -39.64 -26.38 -3.90
C GLN A 339 -38.27 -26.93 -4.26
N TYR A 340 -37.29 -26.02 -4.41
CA TYR A 340 -35.89 -26.31 -4.69
C TYR A 340 -35.05 -25.90 -3.49
N PRO A 341 -34.62 -26.85 -2.62
CA PRO A 341 -33.66 -26.52 -1.56
C PRO A 341 -32.30 -26.19 -2.20
N MET A 342 -31.85 -24.95 -1.99
CA MET A 342 -30.54 -24.46 -2.47
C MET A 342 -29.78 -23.82 -1.32
N THR A 343 -28.49 -24.05 -1.28
CA THR A 343 -27.59 -23.37 -0.36
C THR A 343 -26.78 -22.36 -1.15
N LEU A 344 -26.84 -21.11 -0.73
CA LEU A 344 -26.07 -20.01 -1.30
C LEU A 344 -25.12 -19.48 -0.23
N TYR A 345 -24.02 -18.89 -0.69
CA TYR A 345 -23.10 -18.20 0.19
C TYR A 345 -23.84 -17.11 0.99
N HIS A 346 -23.62 -17.04 2.30
CA HIS A 346 -24.35 -16.16 3.21
C HIS A 346 -24.18 -14.66 2.90
N GLY A 347 -23.07 -14.27 2.28
CA GLY A 347 -22.80 -12.89 1.85
C GLY A 347 -23.60 -12.44 0.61
N TYR A 348 -24.32 -13.33 -0.06
CA TYR A 348 -25.13 -12.93 -1.21
C TYR A 348 -26.48 -12.38 -0.80
N ARG A 349 -26.81 -11.23 -1.36
CA ARG A 349 -28.14 -10.66 -1.24
C ARG A 349 -28.98 -11.05 -2.45
N ILE A 350 -29.99 -11.85 -2.23
CA ILE A 350 -30.94 -12.25 -3.27
C ILE A 350 -31.92 -11.10 -3.50
N ASN A 351 -31.93 -10.52 -4.70
CA ASN A 351 -32.84 -9.44 -5.05
C ASN A 351 -34.18 -9.99 -5.63
N ARG A 352 -34.12 -11.04 -6.41
CA ARG A 352 -35.29 -11.64 -7.08
C ARG A 352 -35.03 -13.09 -7.44
N ILE A 353 -36.04 -13.92 -7.30
CA ILE A 353 -36.10 -15.28 -7.81
C ILE A 353 -37.30 -15.37 -8.71
N CYS A 354 -37.16 -15.89 -9.92
CA CYS A 354 -38.23 -16.13 -10.88
C CYS A 354 -38.10 -17.55 -11.41
N ASP A 355 -39.22 -18.19 -11.76
CA ASP A 355 -39.27 -19.36 -12.55
C ASP A 355 -39.58 -19.01 -14.03
N GLN A 356 -39.78 -20.03 -14.90
CA GLN A 356 -40.08 -19.82 -16.32
C GLN A 356 -41.47 -19.17 -16.56
N SER A 357 -42.33 -19.12 -15.55
CA SER A 357 -43.65 -18.50 -15.65
C SER A 357 -43.66 -17.00 -15.24
N GLY A 358 -42.53 -16.44 -14.80
CA GLY A 358 -42.33 -15.02 -14.43
C GLY A 358 -42.16 -14.83 -12.94
#